data_3dbf8090e3c7edc86e3c56d6bcec9d36
#
_entry.id   3dbf8090e3c7edc86e3c56d6bcec9d36
#
_cell.length_a   1.000
_cell.length_b   1.000
_cell.length_c   1.000
_cell.angle_alpha   90.00
_cell.angle_beta   90.00
_cell.angle_gamma   90.00
#
_symmetry.space_group_name_H-M   'P 1'
#
loop_
_entity.id
_entity.type
_entity.pdbx_description
1 polymer ?
#
loop_
_entity_poly.entity_id
_entity_poly.type
_entity_poly.pdbx_seq_one_letter_code
_entity_poly.pdbx_strand_id
1 'polypeptide(L)'
;MAATKPTSSGAEHGTAATAAPSDVNKPLSHARTRPRQGRAGEGAVRVLVIDVGGTNVKALATGQRQPRKIPSGPTMTAEEMVAGVKTLVADWRYDVVSIGYPGAVIGGRPLHEPRNLGGGWVRFDFPQAFGCPVKIVNDAAMQALGSYEGGRMLFLGLGTGLGSAMIVDGILEPMELAHRLYKKGRTYEHYLGRQALKRLGKKRWRRHVAEVVEQIKAAVELDYIVLGGGNAKKVGEPPPGARLGANANAFIGGFRLWEET
;
A
#
# COMPACT_ATOMS: atom_id res chain seq x y z
N MET A 1 1.79 62.68 -30.92
CA MET A 1 0.73 62.45 -31.90
C MET A 1 0.43 60.97 -32.06
N ALA A 2 -0.81 60.67 -31.83
CA ALA A 2 -1.64 59.56 -32.27
C ALA A 2 -1.29 58.11 -31.80
N ALA A 3 -2.12 57.65 -30.89
CA ALA A 3 -2.36 56.26 -30.52
C ALA A 3 -3.15 55.53 -31.63
N THR A 4 -2.88 54.26 -31.83
CA THR A 4 -3.83 53.33 -32.42
C THR A 4 -3.79 51.98 -31.66
N LYS A 5 -4.94 51.64 -31.10
CA LYS A 5 -5.25 50.30 -30.56
C LYS A 5 -5.49 49.34 -31.72
N PRO A 6 -5.19 48.07 -31.60
CA PRO A 6 -5.85 47.00 -32.35
C PRO A 6 -6.84 46.21 -31.49
N THR A 7 -7.85 45.79 -32.19
CA THR A 7 -9.07 45.08 -31.88
C THR A 7 -8.88 43.67 -31.33
N SER A 8 -9.81 43.28 -30.45
CA SER A 8 -10.03 41.93 -29.90
C SER A 8 -10.44 40.91 -30.96
N SER A 9 -9.85 39.72 -30.94
CA SER A 9 -10.45 38.52 -31.51
C SER A 9 -10.54 37.43 -30.43
N GLY A 10 -11.75 36.89 -30.26
CA GLY A 10 -12.08 35.90 -29.25
C GLY A 10 -11.38 34.56 -29.51
N ALA A 11 -10.91 33.95 -28.43
CA ALA A 11 -10.52 32.57 -28.41
C ALA A 11 -11.53 31.81 -27.56
N GLU A 12 -12.20 30.88 -28.20
CA GLU A 12 -13.14 29.96 -27.58
C GLU A 12 -12.39 29.07 -26.56
N HIS A 13 -12.84 29.09 -25.29
CA HIS A 13 -12.36 28.18 -24.25
C HIS A 13 -13.05 26.83 -24.39
N GLY A 14 -12.33 25.86 -24.95
CA GLY A 14 -12.67 24.48 -24.83
C GLY A 14 -12.58 24.03 -23.36
N THR A 15 -13.72 23.72 -22.77
CA THR A 15 -13.81 23.13 -21.42
C THR A 15 -13.26 21.72 -21.46
N ALA A 16 -12.04 21.54 -20.98
CA ALA A 16 -11.50 20.22 -20.65
C ALA A 16 -12.25 19.68 -19.43
N ALA A 17 -12.96 18.57 -19.62
CA ALA A 17 -13.60 17.83 -18.55
C ALA A 17 -12.51 17.29 -17.59
N THR A 18 -12.37 17.92 -16.43
CA THR A 18 -11.57 17.41 -15.30
C THR A 18 -12.23 16.16 -14.77
N ALA A 19 -11.59 15.00 -15.00
CA ALA A 19 -11.94 13.77 -14.33
C ALA A 19 -11.76 13.97 -12.81
N ALA A 20 -12.81 13.72 -12.05
CA ALA A 20 -12.80 13.80 -10.60
C ALA A 20 -11.74 12.85 -10.00
N PRO A 21 -10.96 13.27 -8.98
CA PRO A 21 -10.02 12.40 -8.29
C PRO A 21 -10.79 11.25 -7.63
N SER A 22 -10.32 10.02 -7.82
CA SER A 22 -10.87 8.84 -7.17
C SER A 22 -10.73 9.00 -5.65
N ASP A 23 -11.86 8.97 -4.94
CA ASP A 23 -12.01 9.13 -3.49
C ASP A 23 -11.35 7.97 -2.72
N VAL A 24 -10.03 7.99 -2.57
CA VAL A 24 -9.29 7.02 -1.74
C VAL A 24 -9.38 7.39 -0.25
N ASN A 25 -9.86 8.60 0.08
CA ASN A 25 -9.88 9.17 1.44
C ASN A 25 -11.29 9.31 2.04
N LYS A 26 -12.27 8.50 1.66
CA LYS A 26 -13.53 8.47 2.39
C LYS A 26 -13.35 7.76 3.73
N PRO A 27 -13.89 8.28 4.85
CA PRO A 27 -13.79 7.63 6.16
C PRO A 27 -14.48 6.28 6.16
N LEU A 28 -13.81 5.26 6.73
CA LEU A 28 -14.39 3.94 6.97
C LEU A 28 -15.38 4.03 8.13
N SER A 29 -16.62 3.66 7.92
CA SER A 29 -17.67 3.76 8.95
C SER A 29 -17.37 2.86 10.17
N HIS A 30 -17.61 3.38 11.36
CA HIS A 30 -17.46 2.68 12.64
C HIS A 30 -18.56 1.62 12.82
N ALA A 31 -18.41 0.46 12.20
CA ALA A 31 -19.20 -0.71 12.55
C ALA A 31 -18.27 -1.76 13.17
N ARG A 32 -18.43 -1.99 14.47
CA ARG A 32 -17.95 -3.21 15.14
C ARG A 32 -18.65 -4.40 14.49
N THR A 33 -18.14 -4.90 13.38
CA THR A 33 -18.61 -6.14 12.78
C THR A 33 -17.52 -7.19 12.89
N ARG A 34 -17.80 -8.22 13.72
CA ARG A 34 -17.15 -9.52 13.62
C ARG A 34 -17.19 -9.93 12.15
N PRO A 35 -16.14 -10.57 11.59
CA PRO A 35 -16.19 -11.03 10.24
C PRO A 35 -17.35 -12.01 10.08
N ARG A 36 -18.47 -11.55 9.52
CA ARG A 36 -19.50 -12.42 9.00
C ARG A 36 -18.86 -13.17 7.84
N GLN A 37 -18.73 -14.48 7.97
CA GLN A 37 -18.61 -15.36 6.82
C GLN A 37 -19.90 -15.23 6.02
N GLY A 38 -19.93 -14.25 5.11
CA GLY A 38 -21.03 -14.02 4.19
C GLY A 38 -21.08 -15.18 3.20
N ARG A 39 -22.21 -15.88 3.16
CA ARG A 39 -22.60 -16.67 2.01
C ARG A 39 -22.50 -15.76 0.78
N ALA A 40 -21.83 -16.23 -0.27
CA ALA A 40 -21.80 -15.57 -1.56
C ALA A 40 -23.24 -15.43 -2.07
N GLY A 41 -23.85 -14.26 -1.82
CA GLY A 41 -25.10 -13.83 -2.42
C GLY A 41 -24.80 -13.16 -3.76
N GLU A 42 -25.67 -13.34 -4.74
CA GLU A 42 -25.65 -12.66 -6.03
C GLU A 42 -25.59 -11.14 -5.79
N GLY A 43 -24.46 -10.52 -6.18
CA GLY A 43 -24.23 -9.08 -6.06
C GLY A 43 -22.93 -8.63 -5.37
N ALA A 44 -22.20 -9.49 -4.65
CA ALA A 44 -20.94 -9.11 -4.02
C ALA A 44 -19.80 -8.98 -5.05
N VAL A 45 -19.15 -7.82 -5.07
CA VAL A 45 -18.00 -7.53 -5.95
C VAL A 45 -16.86 -8.54 -5.68
N ARG A 46 -16.41 -9.23 -6.72
CA ARG A 46 -15.28 -10.15 -6.63
C ARG A 46 -13.98 -9.38 -6.88
N VAL A 47 -13.13 -9.35 -5.89
CA VAL A 47 -11.87 -8.61 -5.92
C VAL A 47 -10.70 -9.55 -6.17
N LEU A 48 -9.80 -9.20 -7.08
CA LEU A 48 -8.47 -9.77 -7.19
C LEU A 48 -7.48 -8.83 -6.48
N VAL A 49 -6.83 -9.32 -5.45
CA VAL A 49 -5.78 -8.56 -4.73
C VAL A 49 -4.42 -9.05 -5.18
N ILE A 50 -3.56 -8.10 -5.55
CA ILE A 50 -2.18 -8.33 -6.00
C ILE A 50 -1.23 -7.62 -5.05
N ASP A 51 -0.36 -8.36 -4.38
CA ASP A 51 0.73 -7.87 -3.52
C ASP A 51 2.05 -7.93 -4.31
N VAL A 52 2.52 -6.79 -4.80
CA VAL A 52 3.72 -6.68 -5.62
C VAL A 52 4.95 -6.55 -4.73
N GLY A 53 5.72 -7.62 -4.63
CA GLY A 53 6.98 -7.61 -3.89
C GLY A 53 8.20 -7.74 -4.80
N GLY A 54 9.38 -7.35 -4.32
CA GLY A 54 10.63 -7.44 -5.08
C GLY A 54 11.21 -8.87 -5.27
N THR A 55 10.54 -9.89 -4.74
CA THR A 55 10.97 -11.31 -4.89
C THR A 55 9.83 -12.16 -5.46
N ASN A 56 8.60 -11.85 -5.11
CA ASN A 56 7.41 -12.53 -5.61
C ASN A 56 6.28 -11.50 -5.73
N VAL A 57 5.48 -11.65 -6.76
CA VAL A 57 4.13 -11.11 -6.85
C VAL A 57 3.16 -12.18 -6.37
N LYS A 58 2.26 -11.82 -5.46
CA LYS A 58 1.25 -12.74 -4.93
C LYS A 58 -0.14 -12.24 -5.29
N ALA A 59 -1.03 -13.16 -5.58
CA ALA A 59 -2.42 -12.87 -5.91
C ALA A 59 -3.37 -13.71 -5.07
N LEU A 60 -4.50 -13.11 -4.66
CA LEU A 60 -5.61 -13.79 -3.98
C LEU A 60 -6.92 -13.17 -4.46
N ALA A 61 -7.89 -14.00 -4.84
CA ALA A 61 -9.21 -13.51 -5.23
C ALA A 61 -10.28 -13.86 -4.17
N THR A 62 -11.39 -13.13 -4.21
CA THR A 62 -12.59 -13.44 -3.41
C THR A 62 -12.98 -14.91 -3.59
N GLY A 63 -13.24 -15.60 -2.47
CA GLY A 63 -13.59 -17.02 -2.43
C GLY A 63 -12.41 -17.98 -2.47
N GLN A 64 -11.18 -17.51 -2.74
CA GLN A 64 -9.98 -18.34 -2.70
C GLN A 64 -9.39 -18.40 -1.29
N ARG A 65 -8.84 -19.55 -0.92
CA ARG A 65 -8.27 -19.80 0.43
C ARG A 65 -6.76 -19.59 0.49
N GLN A 66 -6.08 -19.79 -0.62
CA GLN A 66 -4.62 -19.77 -0.69
C GLN A 66 -4.15 -18.81 -1.78
N PRO A 67 -3.21 -17.92 -1.47
CA PRO A 67 -2.62 -17.06 -2.49
C PRO A 67 -1.76 -17.89 -3.45
N ARG A 68 -1.81 -17.51 -4.72
CA ARG A 68 -0.85 -17.93 -5.74
C ARG A 68 0.27 -16.92 -5.86
N LYS A 69 1.41 -17.32 -6.42
CA LYS A 69 2.56 -16.42 -6.60
C LYS A 69 3.33 -16.73 -7.88
N ILE A 70 3.93 -15.69 -8.43
CA ILE A 70 4.97 -15.79 -9.46
C ILE A 70 6.25 -15.14 -8.94
N PRO A 71 7.44 -15.61 -9.38
CA PRO A 71 8.69 -14.91 -9.10
C PRO A 71 8.65 -13.49 -9.66
N SER A 72 9.26 -12.55 -8.95
CA SER A 72 9.55 -11.20 -9.44
C SER A 72 11.03 -10.90 -9.28
N GLY A 73 11.49 -9.77 -9.76
CA GLY A 73 12.90 -9.37 -9.67
C GLY A 73 13.18 -8.07 -10.39
N PRO A 74 14.45 -7.65 -10.45
CA PRO A 74 14.84 -6.32 -10.91
C PRO A 74 14.54 -6.04 -12.40
N THR A 75 14.16 -7.04 -13.15
CA THR A 75 13.80 -6.90 -14.57
C THR A 75 12.29 -6.93 -14.83
N MET A 76 11.46 -7.33 -13.86
CA MET A 76 10.02 -7.48 -14.06
C MET A 76 9.37 -6.12 -14.34
N THR A 77 8.83 -5.94 -15.53
CA THR A 77 8.05 -4.77 -15.93
C THR A 77 6.60 -4.85 -15.45
N ALA A 78 5.86 -3.73 -15.55
CA ALA A 78 4.43 -3.73 -15.26
C ALA A 78 3.65 -4.67 -16.19
N GLU A 79 3.99 -4.68 -17.47
CA GLU A 79 3.37 -5.54 -18.48
C GLU A 79 3.59 -7.03 -18.18
N GLU A 80 4.83 -7.42 -17.88
CA GLU A 80 5.16 -8.81 -17.50
C GLU A 80 4.44 -9.23 -16.22
N MET A 81 4.34 -8.32 -15.24
CA MET A 81 3.58 -8.58 -14.02
C MET A 81 2.10 -8.86 -14.32
N VAL A 82 1.46 -8.02 -15.13
CA VAL A 82 0.05 -8.20 -15.49
C VAL A 82 -0.15 -9.49 -16.28
N ALA A 83 0.67 -9.75 -17.28
CA ALA A 83 0.61 -10.98 -18.09
C ALA A 83 0.79 -12.24 -17.23
N GLY A 84 1.79 -12.22 -16.34
CA GLY A 84 2.06 -13.32 -15.42
C GLY A 84 0.94 -13.55 -14.42
N VAL A 85 0.35 -12.48 -13.85
CA VAL A 85 -0.80 -12.60 -12.95
C VAL A 85 -2.03 -13.11 -13.69
N LYS A 86 -2.36 -12.61 -14.87
CA LYS A 86 -3.51 -13.10 -15.68
C LYS A 86 -3.36 -14.59 -15.97
N THR A 87 -2.19 -15.06 -16.33
CA THR A 87 -1.90 -16.49 -16.52
C THR A 87 -2.05 -17.27 -15.22
N LEU A 88 -1.51 -16.75 -14.10
CA LEU A 88 -1.56 -17.40 -12.80
C LEU A 88 -2.99 -17.63 -12.28
N VAL A 89 -3.90 -16.71 -12.58
CA VAL A 89 -5.28 -16.69 -12.09
C VAL A 89 -6.31 -16.93 -13.21
N ALA A 90 -5.94 -17.56 -14.32
CA ALA A 90 -6.79 -17.73 -15.48
C ALA A 90 -8.11 -18.49 -15.18
N ASP A 91 -8.13 -19.33 -14.16
CA ASP A 91 -9.30 -20.07 -13.65
C ASP A 91 -10.10 -19.29 -12.57
N TRP A 92 -9.68 -18.09 -12.18
CA TRP A 92 -10.39 -17.26 -11.22
C TRP A 92 -11.27 -16.22 -11.91
N ARG A 93 -12.36 -15.87 -11.25
CA ARG A 93 -13.23 -14.78 -11.68
C ARG A 93 -13.12 -13.60 -10.72
N TYR A 94 -12.97 -12.42 -11.29
CA TYR A 94 -12.92 -11.16 -10.55
C TYR A 94 -13.56 -10.04 -11.38
N ASP A 95 -14.07 -9.03 -10.70
CA ASP A 95 -14.76 -7.89 -11.31
C ASP A 95 -13.90 -6.62 -11.19
N VAL A 96 -13.00 -6.58 -10.18
CA VAL A 96 -12.13 -5.45 -9.86
C VAL A 96 -10.78 -5.95 -9.33
N VAL A 97 -9.76 -5.07 -9.38
CA VAL A 97 -8.40 -5.41 -8.94
C VAL A 97 -7.88 -4.40 -7.91
N SER A 98 -7.24 -4.89 -6.86
CA SER A 98 -6.41 -4.09 -5.93
C SER A 98 -4.95 -4.42 -6.14
N ILE A 99 -4.09 -3.40 -6.23
CA ILE A 99 -2.65 -3.57 -6.35
C ILE A 99 -1.94 -2.88 -5.19
N GLY A 100 -1.21 -3.65 -4.37
CA GLY A 100 -0.23 -3.13 -3.42
C GLY A 100 1.11 -2.91 -4.13
N TYR A 101 1.47 -1.66 -4.33
CA TYR A 101 2.64 -1.25 -5.09
C TYR A 101 3.84 -0.96 -4.17
N PRO A 102 5.06 -1.43 -4.48
CA PRO A 102 6.24 -1.22 -3.64
C PRO A 102 6.89 0.14 -3.88
N GLY A 103 6.15 1.21 -3.67
CA GLY A 103 6.58 2.59 -3.86
C GLY A 103 5.47 3.60 -3.57
N ALA A 104 5.79 4.89 -3.72
CA ALA A 104 4.81 5.95 -3.52
C ALA A 104 3.71 5.91 -4.58
N VAL A 105 2.46 6.09 -4.13
CA VAL A 105 1.26 6.15 -4.95
C VAL A 105 0.52 7.44 -4.62
N ILE A 106 0.19 8.23 -5.63
CA ILE A 106 -0.59 9.47 -5.50
C ILE A 106 -1.75 9.42 -6.50
N GLY A 107 -2.96 9.71 -6.01
CA GLY A 107 -4.16 9.66 -6.86
C GLY A 107 -4.38 8.31 -7.54
N GLY A 108 -4.03 7.20 -6.86
CA GLY A 108 -4.15 5.84 -7.41
C GLY A 108 -3.13 5.49 -8.50
N ARG A 109 -2.04 6.27 -8.64
CA ARG A 109 -0.98 6.05 -9.65
C ARG A 109 0.40 5.95 -9.02
N PRO A 110 1.27 5.01 -9.45
CA PRO A 110 2.67 5.01 -9.08
C PRO A 110 3.36 6.34 -9.41
N LEU A 111 4.06 6.92 -8.43
CA LEU A 111 4.75 8.20 -8.61
C LEU A 111 6.14 8.02 -9.25
N HIS A 112 6.83 6.96 -8.90
CA HIS A 112 8.17 6.63 -9.39
C HIS A 112 8.26 5.15 -9.74
N GLU A 113 9.21 4.77 -10.58
CA GLU A 113 9.50 3.37 -10.86
C GLU A 113 9.96 2.63 -9.58
N PRO A 114 9.61 1.35 -9.41
CA PRO A 114 9.92 0.59 -8.21
C PRO A 114 11.41 0.24 -8.15
N ARG A 115 12.06 0.47 -7.01
CA ARG A 115 13.52 0.27 -6.85
C ARG A 115 14.03 -1.15 -7.09
N ASN A 116 13.17 -2.15 -6.90
CA ASN A 116 13.55 -3.57 -6.90
C ASN A 116 12.87 -4.35 -8.03
N LEU A 117 12.31 -3.67 -9.01
CA LEU A 117 11.65 -4.24 -10.19
C LEU A 117 12.13 -3.51 -11.45
N GLY A 118 11.73 -4.00 -12.63
CA GLY A 118 11.95 -3.32 -13.90
C GLY A 118 11.09 -2.06 -14.05
N GLY A 119 11.22 -1.40 -15.18
CA GLY A 119 10.50 -0.15 -15.47
C GLY A 119 9.10 -0.33 -16.05
N GLY A 120 8.51 0.81 -16.47
CA GLY A 120 7.23 0.83 -17.17
C GLY A 120 5.99 0.85 -16.27
N TRP A 121 6.13 1.16 -14.97
CA TRP A 121 5.02 1.15 -14.01
C TRP A 121 4.28 2.49 -13.93
N VAL A 122 4.99 3.62 -14.05
CA VAL A 122 4.43 4.97 -13.78
C VAL A 122 3.34 5.37 -14.78
N ARG A 123 3.47 4.96 -16.05
CA ARG A 123 2.54 5.30 -17.13
C ARG A 123 1.71 4.12 -17.61
N PHE A 124 1.76 3.00 -16.93
CA PHE A 124 1.03 1.80 -17.35
C PHE A 124 -0.46 1.93 -17.08
N ASP A 125 -1.26 1.60 -18.05
CA ASP A 125 -2.73 1.59 -17.92
C ASP A 125 -3.21 0.23 -17.38
N PHE A 126 -3.19 0.11 -16.04
CA PHE A 126 -3.62 -1.11 -15.36
C PHE A 126 -5.11 -1.44 -15.61
N PRO A 127 -6.06 -0.48 -15.56
CA PRO A 127 -7.45 -0.74 -15.91
C PRO A 127 -7.61 -1.32 -17.30
N GLN A 128 -6.99 -0.75 -18.31
CA GLN A 128 -7.03 -1.28 -19.67
C GLN A 128 -6.42 -2.68 -19.76
N ALA A 129 -5.29 -2.91 -19.13
CA ALA A 129 -4.57 -4.18 -19.17
C ALA A 129 -5.32 -5.32 -18.48
N PHE A 130 -6.03 -5.06 -17.36
CA PHE A 130 -6.87 -6.03 -16.67
C PHE A 130 -8.28 -6.13 -17.28
N GLY A 131 -8.76 -5.11 -17.99
CA GLY A 131 -10.11 -5.02 -18.55
C GLY A 131 -11.18 -4.74 -17.49
N CYS A 132 -10.82 -4.20 -16.33
CA CYS A 132 -11.72 -3.90 -15.24
C CYS A 132 -11.15 -2.77 -14.34
N PRO A 133 -11.96 -2.18 -13.42
CA PRO A 133 -11.48 -1.15 -12.51
C PRO A 133 -10.33 -1.64 -11.63
N VAL A 134 -9.32 -0.78 -11.44
CA VAL A 134 -8.13 -1.07 -10.62
C VAL A 134 -7.93 0.03 -9.59
N LYS A 135 -7.72 -0.35 -8.32
CA LYS A 135 -7.25 0.55 -7.26
C LYS A 135 -5.80 0.20 -6.91
N ILE A 136 -4.92 1.20 -6.92
CA ILE A 136 -3.51 1.02 -6.58
C ILE A 136 -3.22 1.83 -5.33
N VAL A 137 -2.61 1.19 -4.34
CA VAL A 137 -2.12 1.83 -3.12
C VAL A 137 -0.69 1.36 -2.84
N ASN A 138 0.03 2.07 -1.98
CA ASN A 138 1.33 1.60 -1.50
C ASN A 138 1.15 0.27 -0.74
N ASP A 139 2.13 -0.63 -0.81
CA ASP A 139 2.11 -1.96 -0.18
C ASP A 139 1.99 -1.91 1.35
N ALA A 140 2.64 -0.93 2.00
CA ALA A 140 2.49 -0.71 3.44
C ALA A 140 1.09 -0.16 3.78
N ALA A 141 0.52 0.71 2.94
CA ALA A 141 -0.83 1.21 3.09
C ALA A 141 -1.87 0.08 2.97
N MET A 142 -1.69 -0.82 2.01
CA MET A 142 -2.57 -1.99 1.86
C MET A 142 -2.49 -2.92 3.07
N GLN A 143 -1.28 -3.16 3.61
CA GLN A 143 -1.11 -3.93 4.84
C GLN A 143 -1.69 -3.21 6.06
N ALA A 144 -1.59 -1.88 6.12
CA ALA A 144 -2.18 -1.06 7.17
C ALA A 144 -3.71 -1.21 7.19
N LEU A 145 -4.36 -1.06 6.05
CA LEU A 145 -5.81 -1.25 5.91
C LEU A 145 -6.27 -2.62 6.42
N GLY A 146 -5.55 -3.68 6.08
CA GLY A 146 -5.88 -5.03 6.56
C GLY A 146 -5.58 -5.27 8.04
N SER A 147 -4.75 -4.43 8.65
CA SER A 147 -4.39 -4.50 10.07
C SER A 147 -5.25 -3.60 10.96
N TYR A 148 -6.02 -2.72 10.36
CA TYR A 148 -6.78 -1.70 11.07
C TYR A 148 -7.99 -2.27 11.84
N GLU A 149 -8.15 -1.83 13.09
CA GLU A 149 -9.22 -2.27 14.00
C GLU A 149 -9.94 -1.08 14.70
N GLY A 150 -9.79 0.12 14.13
CA GLY A 150 -10.38 1.36 14.67
C GLY A 150 -9.35 2.28 15.30
N GLY A 151 -9.75 3.53 15.59
CA GLY A 151 -8.94 4.55 16.24
C GLY A 151 -7.75 5.05 15.42
N ARG A 152 -6.68 5.44 16.10
CA ARG A 152 -5.45 5.99 15.50
C ARG A 152 -4.35 4.95 15.48
N MET A 153 -4.11 4.36 14.33
CA MET A 153 -3.13 3.29 14.11
C MET A 153 -1.98 3.76 13.23
N LEU A 154 -0.74 3.44 13.61
CA LEU A 154 0.41 3.51 12.72
C LEU A 154 0.86 2.10 12.34
N PHE A 155 1.05 1.87 11.05
CA PHE A 155 1.68 0.66 10.52
C PHE A 155 3.15 0.91 10.20
N LEU A 156 4.03 0.01 10.62
CA LEU A 156 5.46 -0.01 10.29
C LEU A 156 5.81 -1.34 9.63
N GLY A 157 6.12 -1.29 8.34
CA GLY A 157 6.48 -2.45 7.53
C GLY A 157 7.97 -2.76 7.59
N LEU A 158 8.37 -3.72 8.41
CA LEU A 158 9.77 -4.18 8.58
C LEU A 158 10.13 -5.15 7.44
N GLY A 159 10.49 -4.60 6.29
CA GLY A 159 10.76 -5.34 5.04
C GLY A 159 12.20 -5.21 4.56
N THR A 160 12.38 -5.09 3.24
CA THR A 160 13.64 -4.72 2.59
C THR A 160 14.05 -3.33 3.07
N GLY A 161 13.11 -2.38 3.04
CA GLY A 161 13.17 -1.07 3.65
C GLY A 161 12.26 -0.98 4.88
N LEU A 162 11.77 0.24 5.16
CA LEU A 162 10.80 0.55 6.19
C LEU A 162 9.58 1.22 5.52
N GLY A 163 8.50 0.49 5.35
CA GLY A 163 7.22 1.06 4.93
C GLY A 163 6.47 1.66 6.11
N SER A 164 5.64 2.66 5.87
CA SER A 164 4.79 3.26 6.91
C SER A 164 3.48 3.77 6.33
N ALA A 165 2.42 3.69 7.11
CA ALA A 165 1.12 4.27 6.82
C ALA A 165 0.38 4.51 8.14
N MET A 166 -0.40 5.57 8.21
CA MET A 166 -1.23 5.91 9.37
C MET A 166 -2.70 5.81 9.00
N ILE A 167 -3.53 5.36 9.93
CA ILE A 167 -4.99 5.39 9.78
C ILE A 167 -5.55 6.07 11.01
N VAL A 168 -6.31 7.13 10.79
CA VAL A 168 -7.00 7.90 11.83
C VAL A 168 -8.49 7.85 11.53
N ASP A 169 -9.26 7.25 12.43
CA ASP A 169 -10.71 7.14 12.31
C ASP A 169 -11.20 6.64 10.94
N GLY A 170 -10.48 5.64 10.41
CA GLY A 170 -10.78 5.03 9.12
C GLY A 170 -10.17 5.74 7.90
N ILE A 171 -9.56 6.90 8.07
CA ILE A 171 -8.89 7.65 6.98
C ILE A 171 -7.44 7.18 6.86
N LEU A 172 -7.07 6.68 5.69
CA LEU A 172 -5.70 6.29 5.38
C LEU A 172 -4.86 7.50 5.02
N GLU A 173 -3.82 7.74 5.83
CA GLU A 173 -2.82 8.78 5.61
C GLU A 173 -1.48 8.14 5.20
N PRO A 174 -1.05 8.27 3.95
CA PRO A 174 0.26 7.80 3.52
C PRO A 174 1.38 8.50 4.30
N MET A 175 2.35 7.74 4.78
CA MET A 175 3.50 8.28 5.52
C MET A 175 4.81 7.74 4.96
N GLU A 176 5.84 8.59 4.99
CA GLU A 176 7.21 8.21 4.63
C GLU A 176 8.17 8.45 5.80
N LEU A 177 8.23 7.48 6.71
CA LEU A 177 9.10 7.54 7.89
C LEU A 177 10.50 6.96 7.65
N ALA A 178 10.71 6.23 6.56
CA ALA A 178 11.98 5.55 6.26
C ALA A 178 13.17 6.52 6.31
N HIS A 179 13.00 7.71 5.75
CA HIS A 179 14.06 8.70 5.61
C HIS A 179 14.22 9.64 6.80
N ARG A 180 13.39 9.51 7.85
CA ARG A 180 13.54 10.31 9.05
C ARG A 180 14.87 10.01 9.75
N LEU A 181 15.61 11.05 10.10
CA LEU A 181 16.87 10.95 10.84
C LEU A 181 16.63 10.34 12.24
N TYR A 182 17.54 9.43 12.63
CA TYR A 182 17.47 8.72 13.90
C TYR A 182 18.77 8.85 14.71
N LYS A 183 19.77 8.05 14.43
CA LYS A 183 21.04 8.03 15.16
C LYS A 183 22.23 8.25 14.23
N LYS A 184 23.25 8.97 14.70
CA LYS A 184 24.52 9.21 13.98
C LYS A 184 24.32 9.70 12.54
N GLY A 185 23.35 10.59 12.32
CA GLY A 185 23.03 11.12 10.99
C GLY A 185 22.44 10.07 10.01
N ARG A 186 21.97 8.93 10.49
CA ARG A 186 21.37 7.86 9.69
C ARG A 186 19.87 7.78 9.97
N THR A 187 19.13 7.23 9.00
CA THR A 187 17.66 7.19 8.99
C THR A 187 17.08 5.99 9.74
N TYR A 188 15.77 6.00 9.98
CA TYR A 188 15.06 4.84 10.52
C TYR A 188 15.28 3.60 9.67
N GLU A 189 15.17 3.69 8.34
CA GLU A 189 15.40 2.55 7.44
C GLU A 189 16.79 1.95 7.61
N HIS A 190 17.82 2.79 7.78
CA HIS A 190 19.20 2.34 8.00
C HIS A 190 19.34 1.43 9.23
N TYR A 191 18.45 1.57 10.23
CA TYR A 191 18.46 0.77 11.48
C TYR A 191 17.39 -0.31 11.53
N LEU A 192 16.31 -0.19 10.77
CA LEU A 192 15.15 -1.11 10.84
C LEU A 192 14.98 -2.00 9.60
N GLY A 193 15.53 -1.62 8.46
CA GLY A 193 15.45 -2.41 7.22
C GLY A 193 16.24 -3.73 7.28
N ARG A 194 16.05 -4.57 6.27
CA ARG A 194 16.72 -5.90 6.15
C ARG A 194 18.24 -5.82 6.28
N GLN A 195 18.87 -4.80 5.71
CA GLN A 195 20.33 -4.65 5.78
C GLN A 195 20.79 -4.38 7.21
N ALA A 196 20.02 -3.62 7.98
CA ALA A 196 20.31 -3.39 9.41
C ALA A 196 20.22 -4.68 10.21
N LEU A 197 19.17 -5.48 9.98
CA LEU A 197 19.02 -6.77 10.64
C LEU A 197 20.20 -7.72 10.36
N LYS A 198 20.72 -7.75 9.12
CA LYS A 198 21.92 -8.52 8.77
C LYS A 198 23.17 -7.96 9.45
N ARG A 199 23.38 -6.64 9.42
CA ARG A 199 24.57 -5.97 9.95
C ARG A 199 24.65 -5.97 11.47
N LEU A 200 23.52 -5.69 12.16
CA LEU A 200 23.47 -5.51 13.61
C LEU A 200 23.23 -6.83 14.38
N GLY A 201 22.70 -7.83 13.72
CA GLY A 201 22.17 -9.02 14.35
C GLY A 201 20.83 -8.78 15.06
N LYS A 202 20.10 -9.86 15.32
CA LYS A 202 18.72 -9.85 15.80
C LYS A 202 18.54 -9.09 17.13
N LYS A 203 19.46 -9.27 18.10
CA LYS A 203 19.36 -8.65 19.43
C LYS A 203 19.47 -7.11 19.37
N ARG A 204 20.46 -6.58 18.63
CA ARG A 204 20.63 -5.12 18.49
C ARG A 204 19.54 -4.50 17.62
N TRP A 205 19.13 -5.19 16.56
CA TRP A 205 18.06 -4.73 15.68
C TRP A 205 16.72 -4.60 16.44
N ARG A 206 16.37 -5.56 17.29
CA ARG A 206 15.16 -5.50 18.14
C ARG A 206 15.16 -4.29 19.07
N ARG A 207 16.31 -3.93 19.63
CA ARG A 207 16.43 -2.72 20.48
C ARG A 207 16.12 -1.46 19.68
N HIS A 208 16.63 -1.35 18.45
CA HIS A 208 16.29 -0.22 17.59
C HIS A 208 14.82 -0.18 17.20
N VAL A 209 14.19 -1.32 16.95
CA VAL A 209 12.73 -1.38 16.72
C VAL A 209 11.98 -0.85 17.94
N ALA A 210 12.32 -1.29 19.15
CA ALA A 210 11.68 -0.83 20.39
C ALA A 210 11.86 0.67 20.61
N GLU A 211 13.10 1.18 20.48
CA GLU A 211 13.40 2.61 20.63
C GLU A 211 12.64 3.49 19.63
N VAL A 212 12.53 3.04 18.35
CA VAL A 212 11.79 3.81 17.33
C VAL A 212 10.29 3.79 17.59
N VAL A 213 9.72 2.65 18.02
CA VAL A 213 8.32 2.56 18.44
C VAL A 213 8.04 3.53 19.58
N GLU A 214 8.90 3.57 20.60
CA GLU A 214 8.78 4.47 21.74
C GLU A 214 8.86 5.95 21.32
N GLN A 215 9.84 6.31 20.48
CA GLN A 215 9.99 7.67 19.97
C GLN A 215 8.77 8.14 19.18
N ILE A 216 8.21 7.26 18.33
CA ILE A 216 7.03 7.59 17.53
C ILE A 216 5.82 7.77 18.45
N LYS A 217 5.63 6.88 19.43
CA LYS A 217 4.53 7.01 20.40
C LYS A 217 4.62 8.29 21.24
N ALA A 218 5.84 8.73 21.57
CA ALA A 218 6.04 9.98 22.28
C ALA A 218 5.80 11.24 21.41
N ALA A 219 5.90 11.09 20.09
CA ALA A 219 5.75 12.20 19.14
C ALA A 219 4.34 12.30 18.52
N VAL A 220 3.58 11.22 18.53
CA VAL A 220 2.26 11.12 17.88
C VAL A 220 1.31 10.40 18.82
N GLU A 221 0.13 10.97 19.02
CA GLU A 221 -0.94 10.34 19.80
C GLU A 221 -1.55 9.17 19.03
N LEU A 222 -1.14 7.96 19.35
CA LEU A 222 -1.57 6.71 18.73
C LEU A 222 -2.23 5.79 19.74
N ASP A 223 -3.28 5.10 19.32
CA ASP A 223 -3.88 4.04 20.14
C ASP A 223 -3.01 2.79 20.08
N TYR A 224 -2.44 2.47 18.92
CA TYR A 224 -1.50 1.35 18.76
C TYR A 224 -0.64 1.45 17.50
N ILE A 225 0.45 0.66 17.50
CA ILE A 225 1.33 0.48 16.33
C ILE A 225 1.26 -0.98 15.87
N VAL A 226 1.17 -1.20 14.55
CA VAL A 226 1.27 -2.54 13.96
C VAL A 226 2.62 -2.71 13.28
N LEU A 227 3.38 -3.71 13.70
CA LEU A 227 4.66 -4.10 13.11
C LEU A 227 4.42 -5.21 12.08
N GLY A 228 4.44 -4.86 10.79
CA GLY A 228 4.24 -5.79 9.68
C GLY A 228 5.49 -6.02 8.84
N GLY A 229 5.30 -6.57 7.65
CA GLY A 229 6.36 -6.88 6.70
C GLY A 229 7.11 -8.19 6.99
N GLY A 230 7.95 -8.61 6.05
CA GLY A 230 8.58 -9.94 6.08
C GLY A 230 9.52 -10.22 7.26
N ASN A 231 9.99 -9.18 7.97
CA ASN A 231 10.84 -9.32 9.14
C ASN A 231 10.09 -9.15 10.48
N ALA A 232 8.80 -8.82 10.48
CA ALA A 232 8.02 -8.58 11.69
C ALA A 232 8.12 -9.73 12.71
N LYS A 233 8.01 -10.98 12.26
CA LYS A 233 8.16 -12.16 13.13
C LYS A 233 9.53 -12.27 13.83
N LYS A 234 10.56 -11.56 13.32
CA LYS A 234 11.89 -11.55 13.93
C LYS A 234 11.99 -10.57 15.10
N VAL A 235 11.01 -9.71 15.30
CA VAL A 235 10.88 -8.85 16.50
C VAL A 235 10.74 -9.74 17.74
N GLY A 236 9.96 -10.80 17.66
CA GLY A 236 9.61 -11.65 18.80
C GLY A 236 8.47 -10.99 19.58
N GLU A 237 8.67 -10.70 20.84
CA GLU A 237 7.73 -9.94 21.64
C GLU A 237 7.71 -8.47 21.18
N PRO A 238 6.56 -7.93 20.79
CA PRO A 238 6.45 -6.54 20.37
C PRO A 238 6.62 -5.58 21.56
N PRO A 239 7.15 -4.36 21.34
CA PRO A 239 7.24 -3.35 22.38
C PRO A 239 5.84 -2.94 22.90
N PRO A 240 5.75 -2.37 24.13
CA PRO A 240 4.48 -1.89 24.68
C PRO A 240 3.75 -0.91 23.75
N GLY A 241 2.45 -1.17 23.52
CA GLY A 241 1.63 -0.39 22.59
C GLY A 241 1.85 -0.72 21.10
N ALA A 242 2.65 -1.74 20.80
CA ALA A 242 2.76 -2.31 19.46
C ALA A 242 2.27 -3.76 19.44
N ARG A 243 1.86 -4.23 18.27
CA ARG A 243 1.50 -5.64 18.00
C ARG A 243 2.08 -6.10 16.68
N LEU A 244 2.19 -7.41 16.51
CA LEU A 244 2.61 -7.97 15.22
C LEU A 244 1.43 -8.06 14.26
N GLY A 245 1.63 -7.60 13.03
CA GLY A 245 0.74 -7.82 11.91
C GLY A 245 1.02 -9.18 11.22
N ALA A 246 0.01 -9.69 10.53
CA ALA A 246 0.14 -10.88 9.69
C ALA A 246 0.39 -10.51 8.22
N ASN A 247 1.15 -11.36 7.49
CA ASN A 247 1.36 -11.14 6.05
C ASN A 247 0.04 -11.25 5.23
N ALA A 248 -0.96 -11.95 5.77
CA ALA A 248 -2.29 -12.03 5.16
C ALA A 248 -3.03 -10.68 5.14
N ASN A 249 -2.61 -9.72 5.98
CA ASN A 249 -3.26 -8.42 6.08
C ASN A 249 -3.16 -7.62 4.77
N ALA A 250 -2.15 -7.86 3.92
CA ALA A 250 -2.10 -7.26 2.59
C ALA A 250 -3.35 -7.62 1.77
N PHE A 251 -3.76 -8.89 1.80
CA PHE A 251 -4.96 -9.34 1.08
C PHE A 251 -6.24 -8.79 1.70
N ILE A 252 -6.35 -8.80 3.03
CA ILE A 252 -7.49 -8.23 3.75
C ILE A 252 -7.64 -6.75 3.40
N GLY A 253 -6.54 -5.98 3.41
CA GLY A 253 -6.54 -4.57 3.03
C GLY A 253 -6.94 -4.36 1.57
N GLY A 254 -6.45 -5.20 0.66
CA GLY A 254 -6.83 -5.14 -0.74
C GLY A 254 -8.32 -5.41 -0.98
N PHE A 255 -8.96 -6.32 -0.22
CA PHE A 255 -10.40 -6.51 -0.26
C PHE A 255 -11.15 -5.29 0.28
N ARG A 256 -10.70 -4.73 1.41
CA ARG A 256 -11.30 -3.54 2.05
C ARG A 256 -11.30 -2.28 1.17
N LEU A 257 -10.41 -2.19 0.18
CA LEU A 257 -10.43 -1.07 -0.78
C LEU A 257 -11.74 -0.97 -1.58
N TRP A 258 -12.52 -2.04 -1.65
CA TRP A 258 -13.77 -2.12 -2.42
C TRP A 258 -15.01 -2.31 -1.53
N GLU A 259 -14.84 -2.34 -0.22
CA GLU A 259 -15.97 -2.28 0.71
C GLU A 259 -16.58 -0.87 0.63
N GLU A 260 -17.90 -0.78 0.50
CA GLU A 260 -18.62 0.50 0.55
C GLU A 260 -18.46 1.10 1.95
N THR A 261 -18.08 2.36 2.00
CA THR A 261 -17.97 3.18 3.22
C THR A 261 -19.28 3.84 3.54
#